data_ac3f6c2df5a01ffac61462839269dd51
#
_entry.id   ac3f6c2df5a01ffac61462839269dd51
#
_cell.length_a   1.000
_cell.length_b   1.000
_cell.length_c   1.000
_cell.angle_alpha   90.00
_cell.angle_beta   90.00
_cell.angle_gamma   90.00
#
_symmetry.space_group_name_H-M   'P 1'
#
loop_
_entity.id
_entity.type
_entity.pdbx_description
1 polymer ?
#
loop_
_entity_poly.entity_id
_entity_poly.type
_entity_poly.pdbx_seq_one_letter_code
_entity_poly.pdbx_strand_id
1 'polypeptide(L)'
;MVAPVIPVVVRGDSMEPTLRDGDRVVVRRLGRAPRRGEIVLVPDPRAPERSLIKRIAAVRADGLALAGDRPERSTDSRTFGPVDPRSVEGQVVFRYGPLRRVGRVR
;
A
#
# COMPACT_ATOMS: atom_id res chain seq x y z
N MET A 1 -8.32 -3.93 22.61
CA MET A 1 -7.45 -2.83 22.15
C MET A 1 -7.58 -2.66 20.66
N VAL A 2 -7.79 -1.44 20.23
CA VAL A 2 -7.87 -1.14 18.78
C VAL A 2 -6.43 -1.09 18.22
N ALA A 3 -6.22 -1.73 17.08
CA ALA A 3 -4.92 -1.66 16.41
C ALA A 3 -4.60 -0.20 16.04
N PRO A 4 -3.33 0.22 16.15
CA PRO A 4 -2.94 1.58 15.74
C PRO A 4 -3.24 1.82 14.27
N VAL A 5 -3.71 3.03 13.97
CA VAL A 5 -3.98 3.47 12.61
C VAL A 5 -3.12 4.68 12.29
N ILE A 6 -2.76 4.81 11.01
CA ILE A 6 -1.92 5.90 10.51
C ILE A 6 -2.70 6.60 9.40
N PRO A 7 -2.95 7.92 9.52
CA PRO A 7 -3.52 8.69 8.42
C PRO A 7 -2.43 8.98 7.39
N VAL A 8 -2.76 8.76 6.11
CA VAL A 8 -1.80 8.96 5.02
C VAL A 8 -2.49 9.64 3.86
N VAL A 9 -1.77 10.55 3.20
CA VAL A 9 -2.22 11.18 1.96
C VAL A 9 -1.56 10.44 0.80
N VAL A 10 -2.38 9.99 -0.15
CA VAL A 10 -1.89 9.30 -1.35
C VAL A 10 -1.22 10.30 -2.27
N ARG A 11 -0.02 9.97 -2.75
CA ARG A 11 0.72 10.77 -3.72
C ARG A 11 0.95 9.95 -4.99
N GLY A 12 0.74 10.61 -6.14
CA GLY A 12 0.91 9.99 -7.43
C GLY A 12 -0.31 9.17 -7.86
N ASP A 13 -0.18 8.55 -9.02
CA ASP A 13 -1.30 7.89 -9.68
C ASP A 13 -1.08 6.38 -9.91
N SER A 14 -0.07 5.79 -9.29
CA SER A 14 0.28 4.38 -9.50
C SER A 14 -0.82 3.42 -9.06
N MET A 15 -1.70 3.85 -8.16
CA MET A 15 -2.79 3.03 -7.63
C MET A 15 -4.15 3.37 -8.23
N GLU A 16 -4.21 4.21 -9.26
CA GLU A 16 -5.48 4.45 -9.95
C GLU A 16 -5.96 3.19 -10.65
N PRO A 17 -7.26 2.98 -10.74
CA PRO A 17 -8.35 3.85 -10.29
C PRO A 17 -8.72 3.68 -8.81
N THR A 18 -8.10 2.75 -8.10
CA THR A 18 -8.45 2.41 -6.73
C THR A 18 -8.20 3.57 -5.77
N LEU A 19 -7.00 4.14 -5.86
CA LEU A 19 -6.61 5.31 -5.08
C LEU A 19 -6.09 6.39 -6.04
N ARG A 20 -6.45 7.64 -5.76
CA ARG A 20 -6.02 8.79 -6.55
C ARG A 20 -5.14 9.71 -5.73
N ASP A 21 -4.29 10.46 -6.41
CA ASP A 21 -3.49 11.50 -5.78
C ASP A 21 -4.37 12.40 -4.92
N GLY A 22 -3.95 12.67 -3.70
CA GLY A 22 -4.70 13.49 -2.75
C GLY A 22 -5.74 12.75 -1.93
N ASP A 23 -6.03 11.49 -2.23
CA ASP A 23 -6.91 10.70 -1.37
C ASP A 23 -6.31 10.63 0.04
N ARG A 24 -7.19 10.74 1.05
CA ARG A 24 -6.80 10.59 2.46
C ARG A 24 -7.28 9.24 2.95
N VAL A 25 -6.36 8.42 3.40
CA VAL A 25 -6.63 7.03 3.74
C VAL A 25 -6.13 6.71 5.14
N VAL A 26 -6.74 5.69 5.71
CA VAL A 26 -6.32 5.12 6.99
C VAL A 26 -5.58 3.83 6.72
N VAL A 27 -4.38 3.73 7.27
CA VAL A 27 -3.56 2.52 7.25
C VAL A 27 -3.63 1.89 8.62
N ARG A 28 -4.00 0.62 8.68
CA ARG A 28 -4.09 -0.14 9.92
C ARG A 28 -2.96 -1.15 10.00
N ARG A 29 -2.26 -1.18 11.15
CA ARG A 29 -1.24 -2.19 11.37
C ARG A 29 -1.85 -3.58 11.35
N LEU A 30 -1.15 -4.52 10.73
CA LEU A 30 -1.59 -5.91 10.66
C LEU A 30 -1.06 -6.67 11.87
N GLY A 31 -1.97 -7.43 12.51
CA GLY A 31 -1.58 -8.38 13.56
C GLY A 31 -1.29 -9.76 13.02
N ARG A 32 -1.10 -9.88 11.72
CA ARG A 32 -0.87 -11.14 11.00
C ARG A 32 -0.01 -10.88 9.77
N ALA A 33 0.42 -11.95 9.11
CA ALA A 33 1.17 -11.83 7.87
C ALA A 33 0.34 -11.15 6.78
N PRO A 34 0.95 -10.29 5.95
CA PRO A 34 0.28 -9.69 4.81
C PRO A 34 -0.18 -10.74 3.81
N ARG A 35 -1.28 -10.47 3.11
CA ARG A 35 -1.90 -11.41 2.18
C ARG A 35 -1.99 -10.83 0.77
N ARG A 36 -1.99 -11.72 -0.21
CA ARG A 36 -2.22 -11.37 -1.60
C ARG A 36 -3.52 -10.56 -1.74
N GLY A 37 -3.46 -9.52 -2.57
CA GLY A 37 -4.61 -8.65 -2.86
C GLY A 37 -4.73 -7.46 -1.93
N GLU A 38 -4.03 -7.45 -0.81
CA GLU A 38 -4.06 -6.33 0.12
C GLU A 38 -3.26 -5.15 -0.41
N ILE A 39 -3.75 -3.94 -0.16
CA ILE A 39 -3.01 -2.71 -0.44
C ILE A 39 -2.26 -2.34 0.83
N VAL A 40 -0.95 -2.20 0.73
CA VAL A 40 -0.08 -2.01 1.89
C VAL A 40 0.79 -0.77 1.77
N LEU A 41 1.18 -0.26 2.92
CA LEU A 41 2.16 0.81 3.06
C LEU A 41 3.50 0.17 3.44
N VAL A 42 4.53 0.44 2.65
CA VAL A 42 5.88 -0.10 2.87
C VAL A 42 6.91 1.00 2.67
N PRO A 43 8.08 0.93 3.35
CA PRO A 43 9.20 1.79 3.00
C PRO A 43 9.65 1.50 1.56
N ASP A 44 10.03 2.55 0.83
CA ASP A 44 10.61 2.37 -0.50
C ASP A 44 11.99 1.71 -0.33
N PRO A 45 12.23 0.52 -0.91
CA PRO A 45 13.54 -0.14 -0.77
C PRO A 45 14.70 0.70 -1.30
N ARG A 46 14.44 1.62 -2.22
CA ARG A 46 15.46 2.49 -2.82
C ARG A 46 15.72 3.75 -1.98
N ALA A 47 14.76 4.12 -1.12
CA ALA A 47 14.82 5.33 -0.30
C ALA A 47 13.93 5.12 0.93
N PRO A 48 14.44 4.43 1.99
CA PRO A 48 13.58 3.99 3.10
C PRO A 48 12.88 5.12 3.87
N GLU A 49 13.36 6.35 3.73
CA GLU A 49 12.71 7.52 4.32
C GLU A 49 11.40 7.88 3.62
N ARG A 50 11.14 7.29 2.45
CA ARG A 50 9.88 7.46 1.72
C ARG A 50 9.05 6.19 1.84
N SER A 51 7.74 6.35 1.76
CA SER A 51 6.80 5.22 1.79
C SER A 51 6.12 5.05 0.44
N LEU A 52 5.81 3.80 0.13
CA LEU A 52 5.05 3.43 -1.06
C LEU A 52 3.73 2.79 -0.63
N ILE A 53 2.69 3.02 -1.44
CA ILE A 53 1.42 2.29 -1.33
C ILE A 53 1.31 1.42 -2.57
N LYS A 54 1.24 0.11 -2.38
CA LYS A 54 1.18 -0.87 -3.46
C LYS A 54 0.26 -2.02 -3.09
N ARG A 55 -0.19 -2.76 -4.11
CA ARG A 55 -0.94 -3.98 -3.90
C ARG A 55 -0.01 -5.17 -3.84
N ILE A 56 -0.29 -6.12 -2.95
CA ILE A 56 0.44 -7.38 -2.91
C ILE A 56 -0.07 -8.25 -4.06
N ALA A 57 0.77 -8.44 -5.07
CA ALA A 57 0.45 -9.26 -6.23
C ALA A 57 0.68 -10.74 -5.97
N ALA A 58 1.67 -11.06 -5.15
CA ALA A 58 1.98 -12.44 -4.76
C ALA A 58 2.74 -12.48 -3.45
N VAL A 59 2.55 -13.56 -2.71
CA VAL A 59 3.35 -13.88 -1.52
C VAL A 59 4.22 -15.06 -1.90
N ARG A 60 5.54 -14.88 -1.82
CA ARG A 60 6.53 -15.88 -2.24
C ARG A 60 7.52 -16.18 -1.14
N ALA A 61 8.32 -17.24 -1.33
CA ALA A 61 9.35 -17.63 -0.37
C ALA A 61 10.41 -16.53 -0.18
N ASP A 62 10.70 -15.76 -1.23
CA ASP A 62 11.70 -14.69 -1.20
C ASP A 62 11.13 -13.32 -0.82
N GLY A 63 9.83 -13.22 -0.55
CA GLY A 63 9.18 -11.99 -0.13
C GLY A 63 7.90 -11.68 -0.88
N LEU A 64 7.43 -10.45 -0.72
CA LEU A 64 6.20 -9.98 -1.34
C LEU A 64 6.51 -9.37 -2.71
N ALA A 65 5.77 -9.81 -3.72
CA ALA A 65 5.76 -9.13 -5.01
C ALA A 65 4.70 -8.04 -4.96
N LEU A 66 5.12 -6.80 -5.17
CA LEU A 66 4.26 -5.62 -5.11
C LEU A 66 4.00 -5.08 -6.51
N ALA A 67 2.80 -4.55 -6.72
CA ALA A 67 2.43 -3.91 -7.97
C ALA A 67 1.49 -2.74 -7.73
N GLY A 68 1.58 -1.72 -8.58
CA GLY A 68 0.57 -0.67 -8.63
C GLY A 68 -0.64 -1.12 -9.44
N ASP A 69 -1.81 -0.59 -9.13
CA ASP A 69 -3.02 -0.88 -9.89
C ASP A 69 -2.99 -0.25 -11.29
N ARG A 70 -2.07 0.69 -11.51
CA ARG A 70 -1.80 1.30 -12.81
C ARG A 70 -0.36 1.02 -13.21
N PRO A 71 -0.08 -0.16 -13.80
CA PRO A 71 1.30 -0.63 -14.01
C PRO A 71 2.18 0.32 -14.83
N GLU A 72 1.64 1.00 -15.81
CA GLU A 72 2.37 1.92 -16.67
C GLU A 72 2.82 3.20 -15.94
N ARG A 73 2.31 3.43 -14.73
CA ARG A 73 2.63 4.59 -13.90
C ARG A 73 3.20 4.20 -12.55
N SER A 74 3.66 2.96 -12.43
CA SER A 74 4.07 2.42 -11.14
C SER A 74 5.49 1.88 -11.19
N THR A 75 6.26 2.13 -10.12
CA THR A 75 7.43 1.33 -9.81
C THR A 75 7.00 0.21 -8.87
N ASP A 76 7.48 -1.00 -9.11
CA ASP A 76 7.05 -2.18 -8.38
C ASP A 76 8.20 -3.17 -8.21
N SER A 77 7.89 -4.40 -7.77
CA SER A 77 8.89 -5.42 -7.51
C SER A 77 9.73 -5.80 -8.73
N ARG A 78 9.26 -5.51 -9.95
CA ARG A 78 10.08 -5.70 -11.16
C ARG A 78 11.25 -4.71 -11.19
N THR A 79 11.10 -3.56 -10.53
CA THR A 79 12.12 -2.52 -10.45
C THR A 79 13.04 -2.70 -9.25
N PHE A 80 12.48 -3.02 -8.07
CA PHE A 80 13.26 -3.05 -6.82
C PHE A 80 13.28 -4.42 -6.13
N GLY A 81 12.68 -5.45 -6.75
CA GLY A 81 12.69 -6.80 -6.23
C GLY A 81 11.64 -7.07 -5.15
N PRO A 82 11.63 -8.27 -4.59
CA PRO A 82 10.69 -8.64 -3.54
C PRO A 82 10.96 -7.88 -2.25
N VAL A 83 9.89 -7.65 -1.49
CA VAL A 83 9.92 -6.86 -0.26
C VAL A 83 9.70 -7.79 0.94
N ASP A 84 10.46 -7.58 2.00
CA ASP A 84 10.32 -8.36 3.24
C ASP A 84 8.92 -8.12 3.83
N PRO A 85 8.15 -9.17 4.09
CA PRO A 85 6.83 -9.01 4.70
C PRO A 85 6.86 -8.25 6.02
N ARG A 86 7.96 -8.34 6.76
CA ARG A 86 8.12 -7.65 8.05
C ARG A 86 8.27 -6.15 7.89
N SER A 87 8.59 -5.66 6.69
CA SER A 87 8.71 -4.23 6.44
C SER A 87 7.35 -3.55 6.23
N VAL A 88 6.28 -4.31 6.06
CA VAL A 88 4.94 -3.76 5.86
C VAL A 88 4.51 -2.99 7.10
N GLU A 89 4.21 -1.70 6.92
CA GLU A 89 3.79 -0.83 8.01
C GLU A 89 2.30 -1.00 8.34
N GLY A 90 1.51 -1.42 7.35
CA GLY A 90 0.11 -1.68 7.54
C GLY A 90 -0.65 -1.82 6.24
N GLN A 91 -1.96 -2.07 6.38
CA GLN A 91 -2.89 -2.22 5.26
C GLN A 91 -3.74 -0.96 5.11
N VAL A 92 -3.90 -0.49 3.88
CA VAL A 92 -4.83 0.58 3.56
C VAL A 92 -6.24 0.00 3.59
N VAL A 93 -7.09 0.48 4.52
CA VAL A 93 -8.39 -0.14 4.75
C VAL A 93 -9.57 0.78 4.46
N PHE A 94 -9.38 2.10 4.57
CA PHE A 94 -10.48 3.04 4.47
C PHE A 94 -10.00 4.37 3.90
N ARG A 95 -10.84 4.99 3.08
CA ARG A 95 -10.61 6.35 2.59
C ARG A 95 -11.58 7.30 3.29
N TYR A 96 -11.05 8.32 3.95
CA TYR A 96 -11.86 9.29 4.68
C TYR A 96 -11.93 10.66 3.99
N GLY A 97 -11.26 10.82 2.88
CA GLY A 97 -11.33 12.03 2.09
C GLY A 97 -10.83 11.82 0.67
N PRO A 98 -11.32 12.59 -0.28
CA PRO A 98 -12.37 13.61 -0.18
C PRO A 98 -13.74 12.99 0.12
N LEU A 99 -14.68 13.81 0.60
CA LEU A 99 -15.98 13.32 1.07
C LEU A 99 -16.73 12.46 0.07
N ARG A 100 -16.70 12.82 -1.20
CA ARG A 100 -17.42 12.08 -2.25
C ARG A 100 -16.82 10.71 -2.55
N ARG A 101 -15.65 10.40 -1.99
CA ARG A 101 -14.96 9.13 -2.24
C ARG A 101 -14.77 8.32 -0.95
N VAL A 102 -15.41 8.73 0.14
CA VAL A 102 -15.31 8.04 1.43
C VAL A 102 -15.80 6.60 1.30
N GLY A 103 -15.08 5.66 1.90
CA GLY A 103 -15.47 4.27 1.95
C GLY A 103 -14.29 3.33 2.09
N ARG A 104 -14.62 2.03 2.14
CA ARG A 104 -13.63 0.98 2.20
C ARG A 104 -12.75 0.98 0.95
N VAL A 105 -11.48 0.67 1.14
CA VAL A 105 -10.52 0.48 0.05
C VAL A 105 -10.29 -1.01 -0.11
N ARG A 106 -10.38 -1.48 -1.37
CA ARG A 106 -10.20 -2.88 -1.70
C ARG A 106 -9.26 -3.07 -2.88
#